data_fac5422ef95cb98b3e6b0e18bc0f3bc3
#
_entry.id   fac5422ef95cb98b3e6b0e18bc0f3bc3
#
_cell.length_a   1.000
_cell.length_b   1.000
_cell.length_c   1.000
_cell.angle_alpha   90.00
_cell.angle_beta   90.00
_cell.angle_gamma   90.00
#
_symmetry.space_group_name_H-M   'P 1'
#
loop_
_entity.id
_entity.type
_entity.pdbx_description
1 polymer ?
#
loop_
_entity_poly.entity_id
_entity_poly.type
_entity_poly.pdbx_seq_one_letter_code
_entity_poly.pdbx_strand_id
1 'polypeptide(L)'
;MTSPEQKIDTSEKRKPAGLIPTAFQIFLSLLWGGNHVSIKASLEYGSPLQVGWMRFVLGGMVTFVYMLLRRESFLVAKSEVRPLLIIGALFTVQIMFMNVGQHLTTAGHATALNSTYPIWAAVIAHFLVPTDTLTRWKVLAIVLSYIGILTIVFGDAGVVVPGVSIEGDLMSLLSAVLLGLRLVLMSNFAQNMSEAKIMFGQLVIGILLFWVGSFIFESPQYTIELRFWLALAYQGFVIAGFGFLANAWLVKKYLPSTVTFYSFIQPPAGVLLAWLVLSEDPGRGLLGGLIFVVAGAITFGSQSFIKARKKEILV
;
A
#
# COMPACT_ATOMS: atom_id res chain seq x y z
N MET A 1 -17.35 38.63 -23.06
CA MET A 1 -18.30 37.62 -22.58
C MET A 1 -17.57 36.27 -22.65
N THR A 2 -16.93 35.89 -21.56
CA THR A 2 -16.21 34.60 -21.44
C THR A 2 -17.19 33.58 -20.94
N SER A 3 -17.38 32.49 -21.70
CA SER A 3 -18.23 31.36 -21.33
C SER A 3 -17.72 30.70 -20.04
N PRO A 4 -18.61 30.27 -19.13
CA PRO A 4 -18.19 29.57 -17.91
C PRO A 4 -17.69 28.19 -18.28
N GLU A 5 -16.43 27.88 -17.95
CA GLU A 5 -15.88 26.52 -17.99
C GLU A 5 -16.80 25.60 -17.17
N GLN A 6 -17.48 24.69 -17.85
CA GLN A 6 -18.18 23.59 -17.22
C GLN A 6 -17.14 22.73 -16.50
N LYS A 7 -17.08 22.85 -15.15
CA LYS A 7 -16.44 21.85 -14.30
C LYS A 7 -17.14 20.53 -14.55
N ILE A 8 -16.50 19.63 -15.30
CA ILE A 8 -16.99 18.26 -15.47
C ILE A 8 -16.97 17.61 -14.09
N ASP A 9 -18.14 17.42 -13.51
CA ASP A 9 -18.31 16.66 -12.28
C ASP A 9 -17.93 15.18 -12.54
N THR A 10 -16.72 14.81 -12.14
CA THR A 10 -16.19 13.45 -12.29
C THR A 10 -16.74 12.47 -11.25
N SER A 11 -17.60 12.93 -10.33
CA SER A 11 -18.20 12.09 -9.27
C SER A 11 -19.31 11.15 -9.78
N GLU A 12 -19.91 11.42 -10.93
CA GLU A 12 -21.04 10.66 -11.47
C GLU A 12 -20.69 9.33 -12.17
N LYS A 13 -19.41 9.01 -12.39
CA LYS A 13 -19.02 7.85 -13.22
C LYS A 13 -18.61 6.58 -12.46
N ARG A 14 -18.53 6.59 -11.14
CA ARG A 14 -18.10 5.42 -10.35
C ARG A 14 -19.27 4.57 -9.92
N LYS A 15 -19.29 3.29 -10.33
CA LYS A 15 -20.35 2.34 -9.99
C LYS A 15 -20.00 1.59 -8.69
N PRO A 16 -20.99 1.09 -7.93
CA PRO A 16 -20.75 0.09 -6.90
C PRO A 16 -20.08 -1.14 -7.53
N ALA A 17 -19.15 -1.77 -6.82
CA ALA A 17 -18.51 -2.98 -7.30
C ALA A 17 -19.48 -4.15 -7.21
N GLY A 18 -19.75 -4.80 -8.36
CA GLY A 18 -20.50 -6.06 -8.41
C GLY A 18 -19.63 -7.25 -7.97
N LEU A 19 -20.15 -8.48 -8.10
CA LEU A 19 -19.50 -9.70 -7.63
C LEU A 19 -18.08 -9.91 -8.22
N ILE A 20 -17.91 -9.73 -9.53
CA ILE A 20 -16.64 -9.96 -10.23
C ILE A 20 -15.55 -8.99 -9.78
N PRO A 21 -15.76 -7.65 -9.77
CA PRO A 21 -14.78 -6.70 -9.23
C PRO A 21 -14.46 -6.94 -7.75
N THR A 22 -15.45 -7.36 -6.96
CA THR A 22 -15.26 -7.73 -5.55
C THR A 22 -14.34 -8.94 -5.40
N ALA A 23 -14.60 -10.04 -6.12
CA ALA A 23 -13.74 -11.21 -6.11
C ALA A 23 -12.33 -10.89 -6.58
N PHE A 24 -12.19 -10.04 -7.60
CA PHE A 24 -10.90 -9.58 -8.09
C PHE A 24 -10.14 -8.73 -7.05
N GLN A 25 -10.83 -7.86 -6.30
CA GLN A 25 -10.22 -7.09 -5.22
C GLN A 25 -9.79 -7.99 -4.04
N ILE A 26 -10.59 -9.01 -3.69
CA ILE A 26 -10.20 -10.02 -2.70
C ILE A 26 -8.92 -10.74 -3.14
N PHE A 27 -8.86 -11.18 -4.40
CA PHE A 27 -7.67 -11.79 -4.98
C PHE A 27 -6.44 -10.88 -4.89
N LEU A 28 -6.57 -9.60 -5.26
CA LEU A 28 -5.49 -8.62 -5.11
C LEU A 28 -5.07 -8.47 -3.64
N SER A 29 -6.02 -8.43 -2.71
CA SER A 29 -5.73 -8.30 -1.27
C SER A 29 -4.93 -9.50 -0.74
N LEU A 30 -5.23 -10.71 -1.20
CA LEU A 30 -4.42 -11.91 -0.89
C LEU A 30 -3.00 -11.80 -1.45
N LEU A 31 -2.85 -11.32 -2.70
CA LEU A 31 -1.53 -11.07 -3.27
C LEU A 31 -0.74 -10.05 -2.43
N TRP A 32 -1.37 -8.97 -1.99
CA TRP A 32 -0.69 -8.00 -1.11
C TRP A 32 -0.30 -8.58 0.25
N GLY A 33 -1.11 -9.49 0.82
CA GLY A 33 -0.72 -10.23 2.01
C GLY A 33 0.60 -10.98 1.81
N GLY A 34 0.78 -11.64 0.65
CA GLY A 34 2.03 -12.32 0.29
C GLY A 34 3.22 -11.41 0.00
N ASN A 35 2.99 -10.12 -0.28
CA ASN A 35 4.07 -9.18 -0.59
C ASN A 35 5.07 -9.05 0.56
N HIS A 36 4.61 -8.92 1.79
CA HIS A 36 5.47 -8.80 2.97
C HIS A 36 6.29 -10.07 3.19
N VAL A 37 5.69 -11.24 3.00
CA VAL A 37 6.39 -12.54 3.08
C VAL A 37 7.50 -12.63 2.03
N SER A 38 7.21 -12.23 0.79
CA SER A 38 8.21 -12.24 -0.29
C SER A 38 9.33 -11.22 -0.07
N ILE A 39 9.03 -10.04 0.50
CA ILE A 39 10.06 -9.07 0.89
C ILE A 39 10.97 -9.69 1.94
N LYS A 40 10.40 -10.24 3.03
CA LYS A 40 11.19 -10.87 4.10
C LYS A 40 12.09 -11.97 3.55
N ALA A 41 11.56 -12.86 2.69
CA ALA A 41 12.33 -13.92 2.05
C ALA A 41 13.48 -13.39 1.17
N SER A 42 13.29 -12.25 0.49
CA SER A 42 14.38 -11.66 -0.31
C SER A 42 15.44 -10.96 0.55
N LEU A 43 15.06 -10.44 1.72
CA LEU A 43 15.96 -9.76 2.65
C LEU A 43 16.90 -10.73 3.41
N GLU A 44 16.69 -12.03 3.30
CA GLU A 44 17.65 -13.05 3.74
C GLU A 44 18.93 -13.05 2.88
N TYR A 45 18.85 -12.57 1.63
CA TYR A 45 19.91 -12.68 0.61
C TYR A 45 20.31 -11.33 0.01
N GLY A 46 19.56 -10.26 0.27
CA GLY A 46 19.82 -8.95 -0.27
C GLY A 46 19.47 -7.84 0.72
N SER A 47 20.10 -6.69 0.57
CA SER A 47 19.85 -5.54 1.43
C SER A 47 18.55 -4.81 1.07
N PRO A 48 17.94 -4.06 2.02
CA PRO A 48 16.65 -3.42 1.84
C PRO A 48 16.51 -2.50 0.62
N LEU A 49 17.52 -1.66 0.37
CA LEU A 49 17.49 -0.73 -0.77
C LEU A 49 17.79 -1.46 -2.08
N GLN A 50 18.69 -2.46 -2.04
CA GLN A 50 18.98 -3.32 -3.19
C GLN A 50 17.71 -4.06 -3.66
N VAL A 51 16.99 -4.73 -2.77
CA VAL A 51 15.72 -5.39 -3.09
C VAL A 51 14.71 -4.37 -3.63
N GLY A 52 14.70 -3.16 -3.09
CA GLY A 52 13.85 -2.06 -3.52
C GLY A 52 14.02 -1.71 -5.00
N TRP A 53 15.24 -1.36 -5.45
CA TRP A 53 15.42 -0.97 -6.86
C TRP A 53 15.25 -2.16 -7.82
N MET A 54 15.71 -3.37 -7.44
CA MET A 54 15.57 -4.54 -8.31
C MET A 54 14.10 -4.88 -8.59
N ARG A 55 13.24 -4.90 -7.58
CA ARG A 55 11.80 -5.16 -7.80
C ARG A 55 11.13 -4.07 -8.61
N PHE A 56 11.56 -2.79 -8.45
CA PHE A 56 10.96 -1.69 -9.21
C PHE A 56 11.43 -1.67 -10.67
N VAL A 57 12.61 -2.17 -10.98
CA VAL A 57 12.99 -2.45 -12.37
C VAL A 57 12.01 -3.43 -13.01
N LEU A 58 11.73 -4.56 -12.35
CA LEU A 58 10.77 -5.55 -12.86
C LEU A 58 9.34 -4.98 -12.97
N GLY A 59 8.87 -4.26 -11.95
CA GLY A 59 7.57 -3.59 -11.97
C GLY A 59 7.47 -2.48 -13.01
N GLY A 60 8.57 -1.74 -13.20
CA GLY A 60 8.72 -0.71 -14.21
C GLY A 60 8.63 -1.25 -15.64
N MET A 61 9.22 -2.43 -15.89
CA MET A 61 9.09 -3.12 -17.19
C MET A 61 7.62 -3.43 -17.51
N VAL A 62 6.86 -3.96 -16.53
CA VAL A 62 5.42 -4.24 -16.73
C VAL A 62 4.64 -2.95 -16.99
N THR A 63 4.90 -1.91 -16.20
CA THR A 63 4.20 -0.61 -16.37
C THR A 63 4.57 0.06 -17.69
N PHE A 64 5.84 -0.04 -18.10
CA PHE A 64 6.31 0.46 -19.39
C PHE A 64 5.59 -0.22 -20.56
N VAL A 65 5.54 -1.56 -20.55
CA VAL A 65 4.82 -2.34 -21.58
C VAL A 65 3.33 -1.97 -21.58
N TYR A 66 2.72 -1.83 -20.40
CA TYR A 66 1.33 -1.39 -20.29
C TYR A 66 1.11 -0.02 -20.95
N MET A 67 1.98 0.97 -20.69
CA MET A 67 1.90 2.30 -21.30
C MET A 67 2.03 2.24 -22.81
N LEU A 68 2.96 1.43 -23.35
CA LEU A 68 3.12 1.21 -24.80
C LEU A 68 1.84 0.64 -25.44
N LEU A 69 1.29 -0.42 -24.83
CA LEU A 69 0.07 -1.08 -25.32
C LEU A 69 -1.16 -0.16 -25.28
N ARG A 70 -1.23 0.72 -24.28
CA ARG A 70 -2.30 1.70 -24.10
C ARG A 70 -2.06 3.00 -24.87
N ARG A 71 -0.91 3.14 -25.52
CA ARG A 71 -0.46 4.36 -26.22
C ARG A 71 -0.49 5.60 -25.33
N GLU A 72 -0.15 5.42 -24.05
CA GLU A 72 -0.03 6.52 -23.10
C GLU A 72 1.21 7.36 -23.39
N SER A 73 1.11 8.67 -23.19
CA SER A 73 2.22 9.58 -23.43
C SER A 73 3.27 9.50 -22.31
N PHE A 74 4.53 9.33 -22.68
CA PHE A 74 5.69 9.42 -21.78
C PHE A 74 6.15 10.88 -21.57
N LEU A 75 5.65 11.82 -22.36
CA LEU A 75 6.03 13.23 -22.25
C LEU A 75 5.49 13.81 -20.94
N VAL A 76 6.40 14.42 -20.17
CA VAL A 76 6.08 15.07 -18.90
C VAL A 76 5.93 16.58 -19.15
N ALA A 77 4.74 17.11 -18.89
CA ALA A 77 4.52 18.55 -18.93
C ALA A 77 5.21 19.25 -17.75
N LYS A 78 5.59 20.52 -17.90
CA LYS A 78 6.22 21.28 -16.81
C LYS A 78 5.37 21.30 -15.52
N SER A 79 4.05 21.33 -15.64
CA SER A 79 3.12 21.28 -14.51
C SER A 79 3.10 19.92 -13.78
N GLU A 80 3.50 18.83 -14.44
CA GLU A 80 3.52 17.47 -13.90
C GLU A 80 4.83 17.14 -13.16
N VAL A 81 5.92 17.90 -13.43
CA VAL A 81 7.25 17.62 -12.86
C VAL A 81 7.22 17.64 -11.33
N ARG A 82 6.71 18.72 -10.73
CA ARG A 82 6.65 18.86 -9.26
C ARG A 82 5.80 17.77 -8.60
N PRO A 83 4.56 17.48 -9.05
CA PRO A 83 3.78 16.33 -8.56
C PRO A 83 4.52 15.00 -8.66
N LEU A 84 5.17 14.69 -9.78
CA LEU A 84 5.91 13.45 -9.96
C LEU A 84 7.10 13.34 -9.02
N LEU A 85 7.87 14.42 -8.82
CA LEU A 85 8.98 14.44 -7.87
C LEU A 85 8.51 14.22 -6.43
N ILE A 86 7.43 14.89 -6.01
CA ILE A 86 6.86 14.72 -4.66
C ILE A 86 6.40 13.29 -4.45
N ILE A 87 5.62 12.74 -5.38
CA ILE A 87 5.09 11.39 -5.26
C ILE A 87 6.19 10.34 -5.33
N GLY A 88 7.18 10.52 -6.21
CA GLY A 88 8.31 9.60 -6.35
C GLY A 88 9.22 9.60 -5.13
N ALA A 89 9.54 10.77 -4.57
CA ALA A 89 10.31 10.88 -3.33
C ALA A 89 9.55 10.26 -2.15
N LEU A 90 8.27 10.60 -1.98
CA LEU A 90 7.43 10.05 -0.93
C LEU A 90 7.28 8.53 -1.05
N PHE A 91 7.10 8.01 -2.28
CA PHE A 91 7.07 6.58 -2.57
C PHE A 91 8.38 5.90 -2.14
N THR A 92 9.52 6.48 -2.51
CA THR A 92 10.84 5.94 -2.16
C THR A 92 11.04 5.88 -0.65
N VAL A 93 10.79 7.00 0.06
CA VAL A 93 10.94 7.06 1.52
C VAL A 93 9.97 6.08 2.21
N GLN A 94 8.74 6.01 1.76
CA GLN A 94 7.73 5.07 2.30
C GLN A 94 8.17 3.62 2.15
N ILE A 95 8.67 3.24 0.97
CA ILE A 95 9.12 1.86 0.73
C ILE A 95 10.45 1.58 1.44
N MET A 96 11.33 2.56 1.59
CA MET A 96 12.53 2.41 2.41
C MET A 96 12.18 2.03 3.84
N PHE A 97 11.28 2.76 4.49
CA PHE A 97 10.81 2.41 5.83
C PHE A 97 10.12 1.04 5.86
N MET A 98 9.37 0.68 4.83
CA MET A 98 8.77 -0.65 4.72
C MET A 98 9.83 -1.76 4.65
N ASN A 99 10.83 -1.63 3.78
CA ASN A 99 11.85 -2.67 3.60
C ASN A 99 12.79 -2.78 4.80
N VAL A 100 13.27 -1.63 5.33
CA VAL A 100 14.14 -1.60 6.51
C VAL A 100 13.39 -2.09 7.74
N GLY A 101 12.17 -1.63 7.95
CA GLY A 101 11.31 -2.10 9.02
C GLY A 101 11.12 -3.62 8.96
N GLN A 102 10.83 -4.14 7.79
CA GLN A 102 10.64 -5.58 7.58
C GLN A 102 11.93 -6.40 7.69
N HIS A 103 13.10 -5.79 7.46
CA HIS A 103 14.38 -6.42 7.76
C HIS A 103 14.56 -6.62 9.27
N LEU A 104 14.09 -5.67 10.08
CA LEU A 104 14.25 -5.61 11.52
C LEU A 104 13.12 -6.30 12.32
N THR A 105 11.95 -6.56 11.70
CA THR A 105 10.84 -7.27 12.35
C THR A 105 10.36 -8.46 11.53
N THR A 106 9.31 -9.18 11.98
CA THR A 106 8.73 -10.30 11.24
C THR A 106 7.83 -9.83 10.10
N ALA A 107 7.62 -10.69 9.09
CA ALA A 107 6.69 -10.40 8.01
C ALA A 107 5.24 -10.26 8.54
N GLY A 108 4.87 -11.02 9.57
CA GLY A 108 3.57 -10.94 10.24
C GLY A 108 3.34 -9.57 10.87
N HIS A 109 4.27 -9.07 11.69
CA HIS A 109 4.21 -7.73 12.31
C HIS A 109 4.17 -6.63 11.23
N ALA A 110 5.10 -6.66 10.28
CA ALA A 110 5.15 -5.69 9.20
C ALA A 110 3.85 -5.63 8.40
N THR A 111 3.25 -6.79 8.08
CA THR A 111 1.96 -6.85 7.36
C THR A 111 0.84 -6.22 8.17
N ALA A 112 0.71 -6.60 9.45
CA ALA A 112 -0.36 -6.12 10.31
C ALA A 112 -0.28 -4.60 10.52
N LEU A 113 0.93 -4.07 10.83
CA LEU A 113 1.16 -2.65 11.06
C LEU A 113 1.01 -1.83 9.77
N ASN A 114 1.56 -2.30 8.66
CA ASN A 114 1.44 -1.60 7.38
C ASN A 114 -0.01 -1.56 6.88
N SER A 115 -0.82 -2.58 7.15
CA SER A 115 -2.25 -2.62 6.77
C SER A 115 -3.13 -1.61 7.53
N THR A 116 -2.58 -0.84 8.45
CA THR A 116 -3.28 0.29 9.10
C THR A 116 -3.33 1.55 8.24
N TYR A 117 -2.64 1.58 7.08
CA TYR A 117 -2.58 2.74 6.18
C TYR A 117 -3.92 3.40 5.82
N PRO A 118 -5.07 2.69 5.68
CA PRO A 118 -6.34 3.34 5.35
C PRO A 118 -6.81 4.30 6.44
N ILE A 119 -6.43 4.03 7.69
CA ILE A 119 -6.78 4.87 8.83
C ILE A 119 -5.97 6.16 8.78
N TRP A 120 -4.68 6.06 8.53
CA TRP A 120 -3.82 7.22 8.35
C TRP A 120 -4.26 8.06 7.15
N ALA A 121 -4.63 7.40 6.04
CA ALA A 121 -5.21 8.09 4.89
C ALA A 121 -6.47 8.88 5.26
N ALA A 122 -7.36 8.32 6.10
CA ALA A 122 -8.57 9.03 6.54
C ALA A 122 -8.27 10.23 7.44
N VAL A 123 -7.30 10.09 8.36
CA VAL A 123 -6.86 11.20 9.22
C VAL A 123 -6.27 12.32 8.37
N ILE A 124 -5.36 11.98 7.46
CA ILE A 124 -4.68 12.97 6.60
C ILE A 124 -5.67 13.63 5.63
N ALA A 125 -6.60 12.84 5.06
CA ALA A 125 -7.63 13.36 4.16
C ALA A 125 -8.52 14.39 4.84
N HIS A 126 -8.82 14.23 6.14
CA HIS A 126 -9.59 15.21 6.90
C HIS A 126 -8.98 16.63 6.84
N PHE A 127 -7.65 16.71 6.84
CA PHE A 127 -6.94 18.01 6.80
C PHE A 127 -6.65 18.50 5.38
N LEU A 128 -6.45 17.59 4.43
CA LEU A 128 -6.01 17.91 3.06
C LEU A 128 -7.13 17.89 2.01
N VAL A 129 -8.31 17.33 2.36
CA VAL A 129 -9.45 17.21 1.44
C VAL A 129 -10.69 17.81 2.12
N PRO A 130 -11.16 19.01 1.72
CA PRO A 130 -12.21 19.75 2.44
C PRO A 130 -13.54 18.99 2.60
N THR A 131 -13.83 18.02 1.72
CA THR A 131 -15.06 17.23 1.72
C THR A 131 -14.96 15.92 2.52
N ASP A 132 -13.76 15.52 2.96
CA ASP A 132 -13.54 14.26 3.66
C ASP A 132 -13.37 14.48 5.17
N THR A 133 -14.49 14.45 5.90
CA THR A 133 -14.52 14.71 7.34
C THR A 133 -14.41 13.42 8.15
N LEU A 134 -13.81 13.52 9.34
CA LEU A 134 -13.83 12.45 10.34
C LEU A 134 -15.23 12.32 10.94
N THR A 135 -15.81 11.15 10.73
CA THR A 135 -17.11 10.80 11.33
C THR A 135 -16.88 9.95 12.60
N ARG A 136 -17.92 9.83 13.46
CA ARG A 136 -17.85 9.00 14.67
C ARG A 136 -17.37 7.55 14.40
N TRP A 137 -17.76 6.98 13.26
CA TRP A 137 -17.35 5.63 12.85
C TRP A 137 -15.88 5.57 12.44
N LYS A 138 -15.40 6.60 11.72
CA LYS A 138 -13.97 6.72 11.41
C LYS A 138 -13.14 6.85 12.69
N VAL A 139 -13.61 7.65 13.66
CA VAL A 139 -12.95 7.80 14.97
C VAL A 139 -12.92 6.47 15.71
N LEU A 140 -14.05 5.72 15.76
CA LEU A 140 -14.07 4.39 16.37
C LEU A 140 -13.09 3.42 15.70
N ALA A 141 -13.04 3.43 14.37
CA ALA A 141 -12.08 2.61 13.61
C ALA A 141 -10.63 2.96 13.96
N ILE A 142 -10.31 4.25 14.09
CA ILE A 142 -8.99 4.74 14.52
C ILE A 142 -8.65 4.22 15.92
N VAL A 143 -9.57 4.34 16.88
CA VAL A 143 -9.37 3.88 18.26
C VAL A 143 -9.12 2.36 18.30
N LEU A 144 -9.94 1.56 17.62
CA LEU A 144 -9.76 0.11 17.53
C LEU A 144 -8.39 -0.25 16.95
N SER A 145 -8.00 0.38 15.85
CA SER A 145 -6.71 0.10 15.23
C SER A 145 -5.53 0.56 16.09
N TYR A 146 -5.69 1.67 16.81
CA TYR A 146 -4.67 2.13 17.75
C TYR A 146 -4.46 1.13 18.92
N ILE A 147 -5.54 0.58 19.46
CA ILE A 147 -5.46 -0.53 20.44
C ILE A 147 -4.75 -1.73 19.81
N GLY A 148 -5.10 -2.08 18.57
CA GLY A 148 -4.42 -3.16 17.83
C GLY A 148 -2.93 -2.92 17.66
N ILE A 149 -2.51 -1.72 17.27
CA ILE A 149 -1.10 -1.34 17.13
C ILE A 149 -0.36 -1.50 18.47
N LEU A 150 -0.91 -0.97 19.56
CA LEU A 150 -0.31 -1.11 20.89
C LEU A 150 -0.21 -2.57 21.30
N THR A 151 -1.21 -3.39 21.00
CA THR A 151 -1.20 -4.83 21.32
C THR A 151 -0.15 -5.57 20.48
N ILE A 152 0.04 -5.23 19.19
CA ILE A 152 1.09 -5.83 18.36
C ILE A 152 2.48 -5.48 18.89
N VAL A 153 2.72 -4.20 19.16
CA VAL A 153 4.07 -3.72 19.52
C VAL A 153 4.46 -4.11 20.96
N PHE A 154 3.49 -4.16 21.87
CA PHE A 154 3.76 -4.34 23.30
C PHE A 154 3.09 -5.57 23.93
N GLY A 155 2.25 -6.29 23.21
CA GLY A 155 1.46 -7.40 23.78
C GLY A 155 2.28 -8.61 24.22
N ASP A 156 3.45 -8.78 23.65
CA ASP A 156 4.43 -9.79 24.05
C ASP A 156 5.55 -9.21 24.93
N ALA A 157 5.32 -8.05 25.56
CA ALA A 157 6.30 -7.42 26.44
C ALA A 157 6.73 -8.38 27.58
N GLY A 158 8.05 -8.60 27.66
CA GLY A 158 8.63 -9.57 28.58
C GLY A 158 8.80 -11.00 28.04
N VAL A 159 8.30 -11.26 26.80
CA VAL A 159 8.55 -12.50 26.05
C VAL A 159 9.39 -12.18 24.84
N VAL A 160 10.48 -12.91 24.63
CA VAL A 160 11.29 -12.75 23.43
C VAL A 160 10.61 -13.49 22.28
N VAL A 161 10.02 -12.75 21.33
CA VAL A 161 9.52 -13.30 20.07
C VAL A 161 10.64 -13.22 19.03
N PRO A 162 11.14 -14.34 18.52
CA PRO A 162 12.26 -14.32 17.58
C PRO A 162 11.96 -13.46 16.33
N GLY A 163 12.91 -12.60 15.98
CA GLY A 163 12.80 -11.76 14.78
C GLY A 163 11.95 -10.50 14.92
N VAL A 164 11.34 -10.24 16.09
CA VAL A 164 10.59 -9.00 16.35
C VAL A 164 11.49 -7.96 16.99
N SER A 165 11.43 -6.71 16.49
CA SER A 165 12.04 -5.55 17.15
C SER A 165 11.09 -4.35 17.11
N ILE A 166 11.15 -3.53 18.16
CA ILE A 166 10.35 -2.30 18.26
C ILE A 166 10.73 -1.32 17.14
N GLU A 167 12.01 -1.22 16.79
CA GLU A 167 12.49 -0.35 15.70
C GLU A 167 11.86 -0.77 14.37
N GLY A 168 11.83 -2.06 14.08
CA GLY A 168 11.23 -2.60 12.87
C GLY A 168 9.71 -2.36 12.81
N ASP A 169 9.03 -2.54 13.94
CA ASP A 169 7.60 -2.28 14.07
C ASP A 169 7.27 -0.78 13.89
N LEU A 170 8.05 0.12 14.50
CA LEU A 170 7.88 1.57 14.33
C LEU A 170 8.16 2.02 12.91
N MET A 171 9.17 1.46 12.23
CA MET A 171 9.44 1.74 10.81
C MET A 171 8.30 1.24 9.92
N SER A 172 7.75 0.06 10.18
CA SER A 172 6.60 -0.50 9.45
C SER A 172 5.35 0.37 9.64
N LEU A 173 5.12 0.87 10.86
CA LEU A 173 4.03 1.81 11.15
C LEU A 173 4.24 3.17 10.45
N LEU A 174 5.46 3.71 10.47
CA LEU A 174 5.78 4.95 9.76
C LEU A 174 5.57 4.79 8.25
N SER A 175 5.94 3.63 7.69
CA SER A 175 5.61 3.29 6.29
C SER A 175 4.09 3.35 6.04
N ALA A 176 3.25 2.86 6.96
CA ALA A 176 1.80 2.93 6.84
C ALA A 176 1.28 4.38 6.83
N VAL A 177 1.81 5.25 7.69
CA VAL A 177 1.49 6.69 7.72
C VAL A 177 1.84 7.35 6.39
N LEU A 178 3.06 7.11 5.90
CA LEU A 178 3.55 7.66 4.63
C LEU A 178 2.76 7.11 3.43
N LEU A 179 2.34 5.85 3.47
CA LEU A 179 1.46 5.26 2.46
C LEU A 179 0.09 5.96 2.45
N GLY A 180 -0.48 6.23 3.63
CA GLY A 180 -1.71 7.01 3.77
C GLY A 180 -1.59 8.40 3.16
N LEU A 181 -0.51 9.13 3.46
CA LEU A 181 -0.22 10.44 2.88
C LEU A 181 -0.06 10.35 1.35
N ARG A 182 0.70 9.37 0.87
CA ARG A 182 0.90 9.15 -0.56
C ARG A 182 -0.40 8.92 -1.30
N LEU A 183 -1.31 8.10 -0.75
CA LEU A 183 -2.61 7.83 -1.38
C LEU A 183 -3.46 9.09 -1.49
N VAL A 184 -3.48 9.94 -0.47
CA VAL A 184 -4.22 11.22 -0.50
C VAL A 184 -3.64 12.17 -1.54
N LEU A 185 -2.30 12.35 -1.57
CA LEU A 185 -1.65 13.21 -2.57
C LEU A 185 -1.82 12.67 -3.98
N MET A 186 -1.68 11.35 -4.17
CA MET A 186 -1.87 10.69 -5.47
C MET A 186 -3.30 10.88 -5.99
N SER A 187 -4.31 10.77 -5.12
CA SER A 187 -5.71 11.02 -5.49
C SER A 187 -5.90 12.45 -6.01
N ASN A 188 -5.23 13.44 -5.41
CA ASN A 188 -5.29 14.84 -5.86
C ASN A 188 -4.56 15.03 -7.20
N PHE A 189 -3.38 14.45 -7.37
CA PHE A 189 -2.60 14.59 -8.60
C PHE A 189 -3.24 13.86 -9.79
N ALA A 190 -3.92 12.73 -9.55
CA ALA A 190 -4.60 11.95 -10.57
C ALA A 190 -5.80 12.66 -11.21
N GLN A 191 -6.25 13.79 -10.65
CA GLN A 191 -7.28 14.63 -11.28
C GLN A 191 -6.76 15.32 -12.56
N ASN A 192 -5.45 15.59 -12.63
CA ASN A 192 -4.82 16.34 -13.71
C ASN A 192 -3.77 15.53 -14.49
N MET A 193 -3.58 14.26 -14.15
CA MET A 193 -2.54 13.41 -14.72
C MET A 193 -3.01 11.96 -14.87
N SER A 194 -2.50 11.24 -15.87
CA SER A 194 -2.77 9.81 -16.05
C SER A 194 -2.20 9.00 -14.89
N GLU A 195 -2.97 8.03 -14.37
CA GLU A 195 -2.52 7.13 -13.31
C GLU A 195 -1.30 6.30 -13.75
N ALA A 196 -1.27 5.88 -15.02
CA ALA A 196 -0.13 5.15 -15.57
C ALA A 196 1.15 5.99 -15.53
N LYS A 197 1.06 7.29 -15.86
CA LYS A 197 2.17 8.23 -15.79
C LYS A 197 2.65 8.44 -14.33
N ILE A 198 1.73 8.57 -13.38
CA ILE A 198 2.06 8.67 -11.95
C ILE A 198 2.77 7.39 -11.49
N MET A 199 2.23 6.20 -11.84
CA MET A 199 2.82 4.91 -11.48
C MET A 199 4.22 4.75 -12.08
N PHE A 200 4.38 5.03 -13.36
CA PHE A 200 5.68 4.94 -14.03
C PHE A 200 6.69 5.93 -13.46
N GLY A 201 6.28 7.20 -13.26
CA GLY A 201 7.16 8.24 -12.72
C GLY A 201 7.67 7.91 -11.32
N GLN A 202 6.81 7.43 -10.41
CA GLN A 202 7.25 7.03 -9.06
C GLN A 202 8.20 5.82 -9.09
N LEU A 203 8.00 4.86 -10.01
CA LEU A 203 8.91 3.73 -10.17
C LEU A 203 10.27 4.16 -10.68
N VAL A 204 10.33 5.04 -11.70
CA VAL A 204 11.60 5.57 -12.23
C VAL A 204 12.38 6.33 -11.16
N ILE A 205 11.72 7.23 -10.42
CA ILE A 205 12.35 7.96 -9.32
C ILE A 205 12.80 7.01 -8.22
N GLY A 206 11.94 6.03 -7.86
CA GLY A 206 12.25 5.01 -6.88
C GLY A 206 13.47 4.17 -7.29
N ILE A 207 13.56 3.71 -8.53
CA ILE A 207 14.71 2.97 -9.05
C ILE A 207 15.99 3.77 -8.85
N LEU A 208 16.00 5.04 -9.28
CA LEU A 208 17.19 5.90 -9.19
C LEU A 208 17.62 6.13 -7.74
N LEU A 209 16.68 6.50 -6.87
CA LEU A 209 16.99 6.82 -5.47
C LEU A 209 17.40 5.56 -4.68
N PHE A 210 16.74 4.42 -4.89
CA PHE A 210 17.12 3.15 -4.26
C PHE A 210 18.45 2.61 -4.79
N TRP A 211 18.68 2.72 -6.10
CA TRP A 211 19.93 2.31 -6.71
C TRP A 211 21.12 3.11 -6.14
N VAL A 212 21.03 4.44 -6.13
CA VAL A 212 22.06 5.30 -5.55
C VAL A 212 22.22 5.02 -4.05
N GLY A 213 21.09 4.97 -3.30
CA GLY A 213 21.09 4.70 -1.86
C GLY A 213 21.73 3.36 -1.52
N SER A 214 21.50 2.31 -2.31
CA SER A 214 22.07 0.98 -2.05
C SER A 214 23.60 0.97 -2.12
N PHE A 215 24.21 1.79 -2.97
CA PHE A 215 25.69 1.91 -3.03
C PHE A 215 26.26 2.85 -1.96
N ILE A 216 25.48 3.79 -1.44
CA ILE A 216 25.94 4.74 -0.41
C ILE A 216 25.80 4.17 1.00
N PHE A 217 24.68 3.50 1.29
CA PHE A 217 24.31 3.10 2.64
C PHE A 217 24.37 1.60 2.89
N GLU A 218 24.51 0.80 1.85
CA GLU A 218 24.56 -0.67 1.93
C GLU A 218 25.75 -1.20 1.15
N SER A 219 26.06 -2.47 1.37
CA SER A 219 26.99 -3.24 0.53
C SER A 219 26.17 -4.27 -0.25
N PRO A 220 25.74 -3.94 -1.49
CA PRO A 220 24.88 -4.82 -2.26
C PRO A 220 25.52 -6.20 -2.45
N GLN A 221 24.76 -7.22 -2.10
CA GLN A 221 25.19 -8.62 -2.27
C GLN A 221 24.40 -9.26 -3.42
N TYR A 222 25.07 -10.02 -4.25
CA TYR A 222 24.44 -10.72 -5.36
C TYR A 222 24.44 -12.21 -5.08
N THR A 223 23.28 -12.82 -5.14
CA THR A 223 23.08 -14.23 -4.90
C THR A 223 22.49 -14.92 -6.13
N ILE A 224 22.78 -16.21 -6.27
CA ILE A 224 22.17 -17.09 -7.28
C ILE A 224 21.01 -17.90 -6.70
N GLU A 225 20.67 -17.70 -5.41
CA GLU A 225 19.61 -18.43 -4.73
C GLU A 225 18.26 -18.26 -5.41
N LEU A 226 17.64 -19.38 -5.81
CA LEU A 226 16.34 -19.38 -6.50
C LEU A 226 15.26 -18.71 -5.68
N ARG A 227 15.27 -18.90 -4.35
CA ARG A 227 14.31 -18.29 -3.42
C ARG A 227 14.32 -16.76 -3.50
N PHE A 228 15.51 -16.16 -3.58
CA PHE A 228 15.64 -14.71 -3.77
C PHE A 228 14.98 -14.24 -5.07
N TRP A 229 15.29 -14.90 -6.19
CA TRP A 229 14.79 -14.50 -7.49
C TRP A 229 13.28 -14.72 -7.65
N LEU A 230 12.72 -15.81 -7.08
CA LEU A 230 11.28 -16.04 -7.06
C LEU A 230 10.55 -14.98 -6.20
N ALA A 231 11.09 -14.66 -5.03
CA ALA A 231 10.55 -13.61 -4.18
C ALA A 231 10.60 -12.24 -4.87
N LEU A 232 11.70 -11.92 -5.53
CA LEU A 232 11.89 -10.68 -6.28
C LEU A 232 10.96 -10.60 -7.50
N ALA A 233 10.82 -11.69 -8.26
CA ALA A 233 9.89 -11.77 -9.39
C ALA A 233 8.44 -11.56 -8.95
N TYR A 234 8.04 -12.15 -7.83
CA TYR A 234 6.73 -11.93 -7.25
C TYR A 234 6.50 -10.45 -6.88
N GLN A 235 7.44 -9.84 -6.16
CA GLN A 235 7.38 -8.43 -5.78
C GLN A 235 7.34 -7.49 -7.00
N GLY A 236 8.14 -7.78 -8.02
CA GLY A 236 8.29 -6.94 -9.20
C GLY A 236 7.13 -7.14 -10.18
N PHE A 237 6.96 -8.34 -10.73
CA PHE A 237 5.96 -8.58 -11.78
C PHE A 237 4.54 -8.63 -11.23
N VAL A 238 4.33 -9.36 -10.11
CA VAL A 238 2.97 -9.57 -9.59
C VAL A 238 2.49 -8.35 -8.80
N ILE A 239 3.28 -7.82 -7.87
CA ILE A 239 2.86 -6.73 -7.00
C ILE A 239 3.07 -5.35 -7.64
N ALA A 240 4.33 -4.99 -7.94
CA ALA A 240 4.65 -3.64 -8.43
C ALA A 240 4.21 -3.42 -9.89
N GLY A 241 4.18 -4.47 -10.71
CA GLY A 241 3.66 -4.42 -12.07
C GLY A 241 2.15 -4.58 -12.11
N PHE A 242 1.69 -5.83 -12.07
CA PHE A 242 0.28 -6.16 -12.23
C PHE A 242 -0.61 -5.60 -11.11
N GLY A 243 -0.24 -5.81 -9.84
CA GLY A 243 -1.06 -5.44 -8.69
C GLY A 243 -1.35 -3.95 -8.61
N PHE A 244 -0.35 -3.09 -8.81
CA PHE A 244 -0.54 -1.64 -8.80
C PHE A 244 -1.41 -1.16 -9.96
N LEU A 245 -1.20 -1.67 -11.17
CA LEU A 245 -2.03 -1.32 -12.33
C LEU A 245 -3.47 -1.80 -12.17
N ALA A 246 -3.66 -3.03 -11.69
CA ALA A 246 -4.98 -3.61 -11.44
C ALA A 246 -5.75 -2.82 -10.38
N ASN A 247 -5.08 -2.43 -9.29
CA ASN A 247 -5.70 -1.60 -8.25
C ASN A 247 -6.05 -0.20 -8.78
N ALA A 248 -5.17 0.44 -9.53
CA ALA A 248 -5.43 1.73 -10.15
C ALA A 248 -6.65 1.66 -11.08
N TRP A 249 -6.78 0.59 -11.88
CA TRP A 249 -7.94 0.34 -12.72
C TRP A 249 -9.24 0.16 -11.91
N LEU A 250 -9.20 -0.56 -10.78
CA LEU A 250 -10.37 -0.75 -9.92
C LEU A 250 -10.84 0.58 -9.31
N VAL A 251 -9.93 1.35 -8.70
CA VAL A 251 -10.30 2.63 -8.06
C VAL A 251 -10.71 3.71 -9.05
N LYS A 252 -10.34 3.56 -10.32
CA LYS A 252 -10.83 4.43 -11.41
C LYS A 252 -12.27 4.13 -11.78
N LYS A 253 -12.68 2.86 -11.81
CA LYS A 253 -14.00 2.40 -12.27
C LYS A 253 -15.04 2.28 -11.17
N TYR A 254 -14.62 1.93 -9.95
CA TYR A 254 -15.50 1.62 -8.84
C TYR A 254 -15.29 2.58 -7.68
N LEU A 255 -16.26 2.65 -6.78
CA LEU A 255 -16.18 3.49 -5.59
C LEU A 255 -14.96 3.07 -4.75
N PRO A 256 -14.02 3.98 -4.45
CA PRO A 256 -12.83 3.66 -3.67
C PRO A 256 -13.16 3.01 -2.33
N SER A 257 -14.24 3.47 -1.67
CA SER A 257 -14.72 2.90 -0.41
C SER A 257 -15.08 1.42 -0.52
N THR A 258 -15.67 0.99 -1.65
CA THR A 258 -15.99 -0.43 -1.88
C THR A 258 -14.73 -1.25 -2.16
N VAL A 259 -13.79 -0.69 -2.92
CA VAL A 259 -12.52 -1.34 -3.24
C VAL A 259 -11.66 -1.50 -1.98
N THR A 260 -11.47 -0.44 -1.19
CA THR A 260 -10.62 -0.48 0.02
C THR A 260 -11.22 -1.32 1.16
N PHE A 261 -12.55 -1.56 1.17
CA PHE A 261 -13.17 -2.40 2.17
C PHE A 261 -12.54 -3.79 2.25
N TYR A 262 -12.25 -4.39 1.11
CA TYR A 262 -11.70 -5.75 1.06
C TYR A 262 -10.21 -5.83 1.39
N SER A 263 -9.51 -4.71 1.56
CA SER A 263 -8.09 -4.72 1.97
C SER A 263 -7.88 -5.19 3.42
N PHE A 264 -8.96 -5.30 4.23
CA PHE A 264 -8.86 -5.92 5.57
C PHE A 264 -8.48 -7.40 5.53
N ILE A 265 -8.55 -8.05 4.38
CA ILE A 265 -8.09 -9.43 4.17
C ILE A 265 -6.55 -9.52 4.17
N GLN A 266 -5.85 -8.44 3.86
CA GLN A 266 -4.37 -8.43 3.78
C GLN A 266 -3.69 -8.85 5.09
N PRO A 267 -4.01 -8.27 6.27
CA PRO A 267 -3.33 -8.64 7.51
C PRO A 267 -3.45 -10.13 7.86
N PRO A 268 -4.65 -10.74 7.94
CA PRO A 268 -4.75 -12.17 8.26
C PRO A 268 -4.11 -13.05 7.20
N ALA A 269 -4.19 -12.69 5.91
CA ALA A 269 -3.53 -13.43 4.84
C ALA A 269 -2.01 -13.36 4.95
N GLY A 270 -1.46 -12.18 5.25
CA GLY A 270 -0.02 -12.00 5.41
C GLY A 270 0.55 -12.74 6.62
N VAL A 271 -0.14 -12.69 7.77
CA VAL A 271 0.26 -13.43 8.97
C VAL A 271 0.21 -14.94 8.74
N LEU A 272 -0.86 -15.44 8.12
CA LEU A 272 -0.97 -16.85 7.77
C LEU A 272 0.14 -17.31 6.82
N LEU A 273 0.43 -16.51 5.79
CA LEU A 273 1.51 -16.82 4.84
C LEU A 273 2.90 -16.72 5.49
N ALA A 274 3.14 -15.78 6.41
CA ALA A 274 4.38 -15.69 7.17
C ALA A 274 4.61 -16.95 8.02
N TRP A 275 3.57 -17.42 8.68
CA TRP A 275 3.62 -18.67 9.44
C TRP A 275 3.90 -19.88 8.53
N LEU A 276 3.18 -20.03 7.41
CA LEU A 276 3.30 -21.18 6.52
C LEU A 276 4.61 -21.21 5.70
N VAL A 277 5.10 -20.05 5.25
CA VAL A 277 6.22 -19.96 4.29
C VAL A 277 7.56 -19.68 4.98
N LEU A 278 7.54 -18.86 6.03
CA LEU A 278 8.73 -18.44 6.77
C LEU A 278 8.86 -19.14 8.13
N SER A 279 7.85 -19.94 8.55
CA SER A 279 7.80 -20.57 9.87
C SER A 279 7.89 -19.55 11.02
N GLU A 280 7.42 -18.31 10.78
CA GLU A 280 7.38 -17.27 11.82
C GLU A 280 6.31 -17.59 12.85
N ASP A 281 6.69 -17.60 14.15
CA ASP A 281 5.71 -17.68 15.24
C ASP A 281 4.96 -16.33 15.34
N PRO A 282 3.63 -16.32 15.19
CA PRO A 282 2.89 -15.06 15.22
C PRO A 282 2.88 -14.38 16.61
N GLY A 283 3.18 -15.13 17.69
CA GLY A 283 3.07 -14.60 19.04
C GLY A 283 1.64 -14.23 19.47
N ARG A 284 1.42 -14.02 20.76
CA ARG A 284 0.09 -13.65 21.29
C ARG A 284 -0.27 -12.19 21.03
N GLY A 285 0.72 -11.31 21.10
CA GLY A 285 0.57 -9.88 20.81
C GLY A 285 0.11 -9.64 19.38
N LEU A 286 0.74 -10.29 18.38
CA LEU A 286 0.35 -10.17 16.99
C LEU A 286 -1.08 -10.71 16.75
N LEU A 287 -1.41 -11.90 17.27
CA LEU A 287 -2.75 -12.47 17.10
C LEU A 287 -3.83 -11.64 17.78
N GLY A 288 -3.59 -11.18 19.00
CA GLY A 288 -4.53 -10.32 19.75
C GLY A 288 -4.71 -8.96 19.07
N GLY A 289 -3.63 -8.32 18.67
CA GLY A 289 -3.67 -7.01 18.00
C GLY A 289 -4.29 -7.08 16.61
N LEU A 290 -4.10 -8.18 15.88
CA LEU A 290 -4.70 -8.42 14.58
C LEU A 290 -6.24 -8.36 14.63
N ILE A 291 -6.85 -8.88 15.70
CA ILE A 291 -8.31 -8.81 15.90
C ILE A 291 -8.77 -7.36 15.93
N PHE A 292 -8.09 -6.49 16.66
CA PHE A 292 -8.44 -5.08 16.74
C PHE A 292 -8.18 -4.32 15.44
N VAL A 293 -7.06 -4.61 14.75
CA VAL A 293 -6.75 -4.00 13.43
C VAL A 293 -7.83 -4.37 12.42
N VAL A 294 -8.22 -5.64 12.36
CA VAL A 294 -9.28 -6.11 11.44
C VAL A 294 -10.64 -5.52 11.83
N ALA A 295 -10.99 -5.48 13.12
CA ALA A 295 -12.22 -4.85 13.59
C ALA A 295 -12.26 -3.36 13.23
N GLY A 296 -11.15 -2.64 13.40
CA GLY A 296 -11.01 -1.24 12.96
C GLY A 296 -11.21 -1.09 11.46
N ALA A 297 -10.58 -1.95 10.64
CA ALA A 297 -10.73 -1.94 9.19
C ALA A 297 -12.16 -2.23 8.73
N ILE A 298 -12.84 -3.20 9.35
CA ILE A 298 -14.27 -3.51 9.08
C ILE A 298 -15.15 -2.32 9.47
N THR A 299 -14.93 -1.72 10.65
CA THR A 299 -15.68 -0.54 11.10
C THR A 299 -15.51 0.64 10.13
N PHE A 300 -14.30 0.86 9.62
CA PHE A 300 -14.00 1.88 8.62
C PHE A 300 -14.72 1.61 7.28
N GLY A 301 -14.66 0.38 6.78
CA GLY A 301 -15.24 -0.01 5.51
C GLY A 301 -16.77 -0.02 5.53
N SER A 302 -17.39 -0.49 6.61
CA SER A 302 -18.85 -0.59 6.75
C SER A 302 -19.54 0.76 6.63
N GLN A 303 -18.93 1.85 7.10
CA GLN A 303 -19.49 3.20 6.95
C GLN A 303 -19.62 3.63 5.48
N SER A 304 -18.62 3.31 4.69
CA SER A 304 -18.63 3.62 3.25
C SER A 304 -19.74 2.86 2.53
N PHE A 305 -19.97 1.61 2.95
CA PHE A 305 -21.03 0.76 2.41
C PHE A 305 -22.44 1.27 2.77
N ILE A 306 -22.64 1.67 4.02
CA ILE A 306 -23.93 2.22 4.50
C ILE A 306 -24.25 3.53 3.77
N LYS A 307 -23.29 4.41 3.56
CA LYS A 307 -23.50 5.66 2.82
C LYS A 307 -23.85 5.41 1.34
N ALA A 308 -23.20 4.47 0.69
CA ALA A 308 -23.50 4.09 -0.69
C ALA A 308 -24.94 3.56 -0.81
N ARG A 309 -25.35 2.65 0.09
CA ARG A 309 -26.70 2.07 0.10
C ARG A 309 -27.80 3.10 0.41
N LYS A 310 -27.54 4.07 1.30
CA LYS A 310 -28.50 5.17 1.55
C LYS A 310 -28.71 6.08 0.33
N LYS A 311 -27.67 6.28 -0.47
CA LYS A 311 -27.77 7.06 -1.71
C LYS A 311 -28.56 6.34 -2.80
N GLU A 312 -28.50 5.01 -2.86
CA GLU A 312 -29.31 4.19 -3.79
C GLU A 312 -30.82 4.13 -3.42
N ILE A 313 -31.15 4.26 -2.12
CA ILE A 313 -32.55 4.20 -1.65
C ILE A 313 -33.26 5.56 -1.83
N LEU A 314 -32.50 6.65 -1.99
CA LEU A 314 -33.01 8.02 -2.12
C LEU A 314 -33.08 8.49 -3.58
N VAL A 315 -32.75 7.66 -4.54
CA VAL A 315 -32.93 7.81 -6.00
C VAL A 315 -34.00 6.84 -6.47
#